data_47a426e5c69d9fe0e71fceb737364daa
#
_entry.id   47a426e5c69d9fe0e71fceb737364daa
#
_cell.length_a   1.000
_cell.length_b   1.000
_cell.length_c   1.000
_cell.angle_alpha   90.00
_cell.angle_beta   90.00
_cell.angle_gamma   90.00
#
_symmetry.space_group_name_H-M   'P 1'
#
loop_
_entity.id
_entity.type
_entity.pdbx_description
1 polymer ?
#
loop_
_entity_poly.entity_id
_entity_poly.type
_entity_poly.pdbx_seq_one_letter_code
_entity_poly.pdbx_strand_id
1 'polypeptide(L)' 'MTKSEVIEKLNDHIGSYVTIKCNLGRNKYKKYHVKIKELYNNIFLVELKDDNMIKSFSYNDVITKTINIDY' A
#
# COMPACT_ATOMS: atom_id res chain seq x y z
N MET A 1 1.93 -15.04 -1.61
CA MET A 1 1.22 -14.02 -2.42
C MET A 1 2.08 -13.63 -3.60
N THR A 2 1.51 -13.57 -4.79
CA THR A 2 2.24 -13.20 -5.98
C THR A 2 2.02 -11.72 -6.33
N LYS A 3 2.89 -11.19 -7.17
CA LYS A 3 2.75 -9.81 -7.65
C LYS A 3 1.39 -9.60 -8.35
N SER A 4 0.95 -10.57 -9.15
CA SER A 4 -0.33 -10.49 -9.84
C SER A 4 -1.49 -10.39 -8.88
N GLU A 5 -1.46 -11.15 -7.79
CA GLU A 5 -2.52 -11.11 -6.78
C GLU A 5 -2.56 -9.75 -6.07
N VAL A 6 -1.39 -9.18 -5.77
CA VAL A 6 -1.30 -7.87 -5.15
C VAL A 6 -1.89 -6.81 -6.07
N ILE A 7 -1.49 -6.82 -7.33
CA ILE A 7 -1.98 -5.86 -8.33
C ILE A 7 -3.48 -5.98 -8.50
N GLU A 8 -4.00 -7.19 -8.58
CA GLU A 8 -5.43 -7.43 -8.75
C GLU A 8 -6.24 -6.87 -7.58
N LYS A 9 -5.79 -7.12 -6.35
CA LYS A 9 -6.47 -6.59 -5.18
C LYS A 9 -6.42 -5.07 -5.13
N LEU A 10 -5.27 -4.49 -5.42
CA LEU A 10 -5.12 -3.03 -5.42
C LEU A 10 -5.98 -2.40 -6.51
N ASN A 11 -6.04 -3.04 -7.68
CA ASN A 11 -6.86 -2.55 -8.77
C ASN A 11 -8.34 -2.48 -8.40
N ASP A 12 -8.81 -3.46 -7.63
CA ASP A 12 -10.20 -3.48 -7.16
C ASP A 12 -10.50 -2.37 -6.15
N HIS A 13 -9.46 -1.76 -5.58
CA HIS A 13 -9.59 -0.74 -4.55
C HIS A 13 -9.12 0.65 -5.00
N ILE A 14 -8.87 0.85 -6.30
CA ILE A 14 -8.50 2.17 -6.80
C ILE A 14 -9.63 3.15 -6.49
N GLY A 15 -9.24 4.30 -5.90
CA GLY A 15 -10.21 5.30 -5.48
C GLY A 15 -10.78 5.09 -4.08
N SER A 16 -10.47 3.96 -3.46
CA SER A 16 -10.94 3.63 -2.11
C SER A 16 -9.85 3.87 -1.08
N TYR A 17 -10.27 4.14 0.15
CA TYR A 17 -9.34 4.28 1.27
C TYR A 17 -9.04 2.92 1.86
N VAL A 18 -7.77 2.69 2.15
CA VAL A 18 -7.29 1.48 2.81
C VAL A 18 -6.28 1.88 3.88
N THR A 19 -5.95 0.95 4.76
CA THR A 19 -4.91 1.17 5.77
C THR A 19 -3.66 0.41 5.37
N ILE A 20 -2.53 1.11 5.28
CA ILE A 20 -1.24 0.48 5.04
C ILE A 20 -0.44 0.51 6.33
N LYS A 21 -0.02 -0.67 6.76
CA LYS A 21 0.77 -0.84 7.97
C LYS A 21 2.20 -1.14 7.59
N CYS A 22 3.10 -0.21 7.89
CA CYS A 22 4.52 -0.35 7.59
C CYS A 22 5.24 -0.92 8.82
N ASN A 23 5.99 -1.99 8.60
CA ASN A 23 6.80 -2.59 9.66
C ASN A 23 8.12 -1.83 9.75
N LEU A 24 8.38 -1.19 10.89
CA LEU A 24 9.58 -0.37 11.10
C LEU A 24 10.66 -1.11 11.90
N GLY A 25 10.43 -2.39 12.22
CA GLY A 25 11.37 -3.17 12.99
C GLY A 25 10.69 -3.86 14.16
N ARG A 26 11.49 -4.29 15.13
CA ARG A 26 10.99 -5.10 16.25
C ARG A 26 9.89 -4.37 17.01
N ASN A 27 8.69 -4.93 16.99
CA ASN A 27 7.50 -4.42 17.68
C ASN A 27 7.14 -2.98 17.33
N LYS A 28 7.64 -2.46 16.22
CA LYS A 28 7.33 -1.10 15.76
C LYS A 28 6.71 -1.13 14.39
N TYR A 29 5.65 -0.36 14.23
CA TYR A 29 5.01 -0.20 12.93
C TYR A 29 4.33 1.15 12.87
N LYS A 30 4.02 1.59 11.66
CA LYS A 30 3.30 2.83 11.43
C LYS A 30 2.15 2.56 10.50
N LYS A 31 0.98 3.09 10.82
CA LYS A 31 -0.22 2.95 9.99
C LYS A 31 -0.45 4.23 9.20
N TYR A 32 -0.83 4.05 7.95
CA TYR A 32 -1.22 5.14 7.07
C TYR A 32 -2.61 4.87 6.53
N HIS A 33 -3.48 5.86 6.61
CA HIS A 33 -4.78 5.81 5.95
C HIS A 33 -4.61 6.50 4.60
N VAL A 34 -4.78 5.74 3.54
CA VAL A 34 -4.44 6.20 2.20
C VAL A 34 -5.52 5.83 1.19
N LYS A 35 -5.56 6.59 0.11
CA LYS A 35 -6.40 6.30 -1.04
C LYS A 35 -5.51 5.75 -2.14
N ILE A 36 -5.88 4.63 -2.73
CA ILE A 36 -5.15 4.05 -3.84
C ILE A 36 -5.38 4.93 -5.07
N LYS A 37 -4.29 5.45 -5.66
CA LYS A 37 -4.37 6.38 -6.79
C LYS A 37 -4.07 5.71 -8.12
N GLU A 38 -2.86 5.19 -8.29
CA GLU A 38 -2.41 4.62 -9.55
C GLU A 38 -1.51 3.41 -9.31
N LEU A 39 -1.53 2.49 -10.25
CA LEU A 39 -0.70 1.29 -10.22
C LEU A 39 0.28 1.33 -11.39
N TYR A 40 1.54 1.06 -11.11
CA TYR A 40 2.59 0.96 -12.12
C TYR A 40 3.19 -0.44 -12.12
N ASN A 41 4.22 -0.68 -12.93
CA ASN A 41 4.79 -2.03 -13.08
C ASN A 41 5.38 -2.58 -11.78
N ASN A 42 6.08 -1.76 -11.01
CA ASN A 42 6.77 -2.21 -9.80
C ASN A 42 6.31 -1.51 -8.53
N ILE A 43 5.61 -0.40 -8.67
CA ILE A 43 5.17 0.40 -7.53
C ILE A 43 3.72 0.84 -7.72
N PHE A 44 3.12 1.29 -6.63
CA PHE A 44 1.81 1.92 -6.70
C PHE A 44 1.83 3.23 -5.90
N LEU A 45 1.01 4.17 -6.32
CA LEU A 45 0.91 5.48 -5.69
C LEU A 45 -0.34 5.55 -4.82
N VAL A 46 -0.19 6.17 -3.67
CA VAL A 46 -1.28 6.38 -2.72
C VAL A 46 -1.27 7.83 -2.27
N GLU A 47 -2.44 8.32 -1.89
CA GLU A 47 -2.59 9.66 -1.33
C GLU A 47 -2.93 9.55 0.15
N LEU A 48 -2.14 10.20 0.99
CA LEU A 48 -2.37 10.18 2.42
C LEU A 48 -3.63 10.99 2.74
N LYS A 49 -4.47 10.43 3.59
CA LYS A 49 -5.73 11.07 3.96
C LYS A 49 -5.53 12.38 4.72
N ASP A 50 -4.51 12.43 5.58
CA ASP A 50 -4.34 13.54 6.51
C ASP A 50 -3.80 14.82 5.86
N ASP A 51 -2.87 14.68 4.90
CA ASP A 51 -2.19 15.84 4.33
C ASP A 51 -2.19 15.85 2.80
N ASN A 52 -2.88 14.91 2.18
CA ASN A 52 -2.97 14.77 0.72
C ASN A 52 -1.63 14.59 0.02
N MET A 53 -0.59 14.19 0.75
CA MET A 53 0.70 13.89 0.14
C MET A 53 0.66 12.56 -0.60
N ILE A 54 1.41 12.49 -1.68
CA ILE A 54 1.52 11.27 -2.47
C ILE A 54 2.72 10.46 -1.98
N LYS A 55 2.49 9.18 -1.73
CA LYS A 55 3.56 8.23 -1.41
C LYS A 55 3.55 7.09 -2.40
N SER A 56 4.69 6.47 -2.58
CA SER A 56 4.80 5.27 -3.40
C SER A 56 5.26 4.09 -2.55
N PHE A 57 4.75 2.92 -2.89
CA PHE A 57 5.15 1.66 -2.26
C PHE A 57 5.38 0.63 -3.35
N SER A 58 6.25 -0.31 -3.08
CA SER A 58 6.55 -1.37 -4.03
C SER A 58 5.65 -2.58 -3.77
N TYR A 59 5.27 -3.29 -4.84
CA TYR A 59 4.53 -4.54 -4.68
C TYR A 59 5.37 -5.57 -3.94
N ASN A 60 6.68 -5.52 -4.13
CA ASN A 60 7.58 -6.44 -3.44
C ASN A 60 7.49 -6.30 -1.93
N ASP A 61 7.31 -5.07 -1.43
CA ASP A 61 7.16 -4.83 0.00
C ASP A 61 5.89 -5.48 0.55
N VAL A 62 4.84 -5.56 -0.26
CA VAL A 62 3.61 -6.26 0.13
C VAL A 62 3.87 -7.77 0.16
N ILE A 63 4.55 -8.29 -0.86
CA ILE A 63 4.85 -9.72 -0.97
C ILE A 63 5.72 -10.19 0.18
N THR A 64 6.74 -9.42 0.55
CA THR A 64 7.66 -9.76 1.64
C THR A 64 7.10 -9.41 3.01
N LYS A 65 5.92 -8.84 3.06
CA LYS A 65 5.24 -8.42 4.30
C LYS A 65 5.98 -7.31 5.05
N THR A 66 6.81 -6.57 4.36
CA THR A 66 7.40 -5.35 4.90
C THR A 66 6.31 -4.32 5.14
N ILE A 67 5.30 -4.32 4.26
CA ILE A 67 4.06 -3.58 4.50
C ILE A 67 2.88 -4.54 4.38
N ASN A 68 1.81 -4.23 5.11
CA ASN A 68 0.56 -4.96 5.04
C ASN A 68 -0.55 -3.99 4.68
N ILE A 69 -1.44 -4.42 3.81
CA ILE A 69 -2.56 -3.59 3.37
C ILE A 69 -3.84 -4.19 3.95
N ASP A 70 -4.55 -3.38 4.71
CA ASP A 70 -5.83 -3.76 5.28
C ASP A 70 -6.93 -3.09 4.45
N TYR A 71 -7.53 -3.91 3.60
CA TYR A 71 -8.61 -3.46 2.73
C TYR A 71 -9.95 -3.38 3.52
#